data_84fce972c8354ba053d6e04fbce2c1cb
#
_entry.id   84fce972c8354ba053d6e04fbce2c1cb
#
_cell.length_a   1.000
_cell.length_b   1.000
_cell.length_c   1.000
_cell.angle_alpha   90.00
_cell.angle_beta   90.00
_cell.angle_gamma   90.00
#
_symmetry.space_group_name_H-M   'P 1'
#
loop_
_entity.id
_entity.type
_entity.pdbx_description
1 polymer ?
#
loop_
_entity_poly.entity_id
_entity_poly.type
_entity_poly.pdbx_seq_one_letter_code
_entity_poly.pdbx_strand_id
1 'polypeptide(L)'
;MKSNKFLKKLIVAMLSVTLLVPATSFLDNSNNYAQAAKEGWKWEWGSWYYYVGGKPLKNTWKGDYYLKSDGKMARNEWVSEYFVGYDGRYVRDTWKGDYYLNSDGKMARNQWVYSKFYQNWYYLGKDGKYLRNQWHDDYYFDRNGYMVTNTWIYERYVKADGKMARNEWIYDPNDKGWYYLKNDGKYARSQWVGRYYVKENGRWN
;
A
#
# COMPACT_ATOMS: atom_id res chain seq x y z
N MET A 1 -1.69 -24.73 -16.98
CA MET A 1 -0.25 -24.99 -16.86
C MET A 1 0.53 -24.00 -17.73
N LYS A 2 0.81 -22.78 -17.23
CA LYS A 2 1.76 -21.82 -17.83
C LYS A 2 2.69 -21.35 -16.72
N SER A 3 3.63 -22.20 -16.36
CA SER A 3 4.64 -22.00 -15.34
C SER A 3 6.01 -22.02 -15.99
N ASN A 4 6.93 -21.21 -15.49
CA ASN A 4 8.39 -21.34 -15.62
C ASN A 4 9.17 -20.65 -16.74
N LYS A 5 8.58 -19.75 -17.55
CA LYS A 5 9.42 -18.95 -18.48
C LYS A 5 10.03 -17.69 -17.84
N PHE A 6 9.44 -17.17 -16.75
CA PHE A 6 9.92 -15.95 -16.09
C PHE A 6 11.16 -16.19 -15.22
N LEU A 7 11.24 -17.35 -14.56
CA LEU A 7 12.40 -17.67 -13.70
C LEU A 7 13.69 -17.91 -14.51
N LYS A 8 13.56 -18.44 -15.74
CA LYS A 8 14.74 -18.70 -16.61
C LYS A 8 15.36 -17.42 -17.18
N LYS A 9 14.57 -16.35 -17.40
CA LYS A 9 15.10 -15.07 -17.90
C LYS A 9 15.88 -14.28 -16.87
N LEU A 10 15.55 -14.40 -15.56
CA LEU A 10 16.31 -13.74 -14.50
C LEU A 10 17.69 -14.36 -14.28
N ILE A 11 17.84 -15.66 -14.51
CA ILE A 11 19.12 -16.38 -14.35
C ILE A 11 20.12 -16.02 -15.45
N VAL A 12 19.66 -15.72 -16.67
CA VAL A 12 20.52 -15.42 -17.81
C VAL A 12 21.07 -13.98 -17.80
N ALA A 13 20.38 -13.03 -17.21
CA ALA A 13 20.83 -11.63 -17.16
C ALA A 13 21.91 -11.35 -16.09
N MET A 14 22.22 -12.28 -15.19
CA MET A 14 23.25 -12.13 -14.16
C MET A 14 24.55 -12.91 -14.46
N LEU A 15 24.66 -13.58 -15.62
CA LEU A 15 25.78 -14.49 -15.93
C LEU A 15 26.84 -13.92 -16.90
N SER A 16 26.80 -12.63 -17.26
CA SER A 16 27.76 -12.07 -18.21
C SER A 16 28.58 -10.91 -17.64
N VAL A 17 29.43 -11.18 -16.64
CA VAL A 17 30.69 -10.47 -16.45
C VAL A 17 31.77 -11.50 -16.14
N THR A 18 32.20 -12.21 -17.17
CA THR A 18 33.51 -12.87 -17.15
C THR A 18 34.57 -11.83 -17.48
N LEU A 19 35.23 -11.29 -16.47
CA LEU A 19 36.48 -10.58 -16.65
C LEU A 19 37.56 -11.58 -17.03
N LEU A 20 38.01 -11.53 -18.29
CA LEU A 20 39.25 -12.14 -18.76
C LEU A 20 40.42 -11.49 -18.04
N VAL A 21 41.03 -12.20 -17.10
CA VAL A 21 42.31 -11.80 -16.48
C VAL A 21 43.44 -12.46 -17.27
N PRO A 22 44.46 -11.73 -17.75
CA PRO A 22 45.59 -12.33 -18.44
C PRO A 22 46.42 -13.22 -17.50
N ALA A 23 46.77 -14.41 -17.98
CA ALA A 23 47.55 -15.39 -17.26
C ALA A 23 49.03 -14.97 -17.22
N THR A 24 49.42 -14.15 -16.28
CA THR A 24 50.86 -13.99 -15.91
C THR A 24 50.96 -13.63 -14.41
N SER A 25 51.30 -14.61 -13.64
CA SER A 25 52.04 -14.66 -12.37
C SER A 25 51.47 -15.74 -11.44
N PHE A 26 51.91 -16.94 -11.66
CA PHE A 26 51.85 -18.00 -10.66
C PHE A 26 52.97 -17.70 -9.68
N LEU A 27 52.63 -17.13 -8.51
CA LEU A 27 53.34 -17.33 -7.25
C LEU A 27 52.58 -16.56 -6.13
N ASP A 28 52.08 -17.32 -5.17
CA ASP A 28 51.71 -16.91 -3.84
C ASP A 28 50.58 -15.87 -3.66
N ASN A 29 49.32 -16.34 -3.63
CA ASN A 29 48.27 -15.72 -2.82
C ASN A 29 46.94 -16.52 -2.81
N SER A 30 46.94 -17.73 -2.26
CA SER A 30 45.74 -18.51 -2.08
C SER A 30 44.67 -17.80 -1.20
N ASN A 31 45.05 -16.86 -0.36
CA ASN A 31 44.17 -16.06 0.47
C ASN A 31 43.49 -14.92 -0.28
N ASN A 32 44.13 -14.32 -1.29
CA ASN A 32 43.54 -13.21 -2.06
C ASN A 32 42.50 -13.71 -3.11
N TYR A 33 42.71 -14.86 -3.70
CA TYR A 33 41.77 -15.44 -4.68
C TYR A 33 40.44 -15.88 -4.01
N ALA A 34 40.50 -16.44 -2.79
CA ALA A 34 39.31 -16.83 -2.04
C ALA A 34 38.47 -15.60 -1.60
N GLN A 35 39.13 -14.48 -1.34
CA GLN A 35 38.48 -13.23 -0.91
C GLN A 35 37.85 -12.48 -2.11
N ALA A 36 38.52 -12.47 -3.29
CA ALA A 36 37.96 -11.90 -4.51
C ALA A 36 36.74 -12.68 -5.05
N ALA A 37 36.66 -14.01 -4.78
CA ALA A 37 35.57 -14.85 -5.20
C ALA A 37 34.23 -14.58 -4.45
N LYS A 38 34.25 -13.80 -3.36
CA LYS A 38 33.08 -13.52 -2.54
C LYS A 38 32.66 -12.05 -2.55
N GLU A 39 32.68 -11.41 -3.70
CA GLU A 39 32.12 -10.07 -3.89
C GLU A 39 30.78 -10.13 -4.62
N GLY A 40 29.89 -9.20 -4.27
CA GLY A 40 28.57 -9.08 -4.89
C GLY A 40 27.57 -10.17 -4.50
N TRP A 41 26.56 -10.37 -5.33
CA TRP A 41 25.50 -11.33 -5.10
C TRP A 41 25.96 -12.76 -5.28
N LYS A 42 25.66 -13.64 -4.29
CA LYS A 42 25.94 -15.07 -4.29
C LYS A 42 24.73 -15.86 -3.83
N TRP A 43 24.42 -16.93 -4.53
CA TRP A 43 23.42 -17.92 -4.12
C TRP A 43 24.09 -19.03 -3.33
N GLU A 44 23.80 -19.10 -2.03
CA GLU A 44 24.39 -20.08 -1.11
C GLU A 44 23.33 -20.57 -0.12
N TRP A 45 23.36 -21.85 0.24
CA TRP A 45 22.46 -22.46 1.24
C TRP A 45 20.98 -22.14 1.05
N GLY A 46 20.53 -22.12 -0.21
CA GLY A 46 19.12 -21.86 -0.54
C GLY A 46 18.66 -20.41 -0.41
N SER A 47 19.61 -19.42 -0.34
CA SER A 47 19.30 -18.01 -0.28
C SER A 47 20.31 -17.14 -1.02
N TRP A 48 19.94 -15.88 -1.30
CA TRP A 48 20.84 -14.87 -1.81
C TRP A 48 21.52 -14.13 -0.66
N TYR A 49 22.82 -13.88 -0.83
CA TYR A 49 23.68 -13.07 0.03
C TYR A 49 24.38 -12.02 -0.81
N TYR A 50 24.68 -10.86 -0.23
CA TYR A 50 25.53 -9.84 -0.87
C TYR A 50 26.82 -9.67 -0.08
N TYR A 51 27.97 -9.90 -0.73
CA TYR A 51 29.28 -9.85 -0.10
C TYR A 51 30.01 -8.56 -0.42
N VAL A 52 30.72 -8.02 0.59
CA VAL A 52 31.65 -6.92 0.48
C VAL A 52 32.89 -7.27 1.30
N GLY A 53 34.07 -7.26 0.67
CA GLY A 53 35.33 -7.65 1.33
C GLY A 53 35.29 -9.07 1.90
N GLY A 54 34.66 -10.01 1.18
CA GLY A 54 34.53 -11.40 1.61
C GLY A 54 33.51 -11.67 2.73
N LYS A 55 32.79 -10.65 3.23
CA LYS A 55 31.81 -10.77 4.31
C LYS A 55 30.40 -10.45 3.82
N PRO A 56 29.37 -11.22 4.22
CA PRO A 56 28.00 -10.92 3.83
C PRO A 56 27.49 -9.67 4.54
N LEU A 57 26.80 -8.79 3.82
CA LEU A 57 26.07 -7.68 4.41
C LEU A 57 24.92 -8.21 5.28
N LYS A 58 24.61 -7.48 6.36
CA LYS A 58 23.53 -7.82 7.31
C LYS A 58 22.79 -6.58 7.77
N ASN A 59 21.50 -6.73 8.09
CA ASN A 59 20.62 -5.67 8.60
C ASN A 59 20.69 -4.37 7.76
N THR A 60 20.74 -4.51 6.44
CA THR A 60 20.91 -3.35 5.56
C THR A 60 20.27 -3.55 4.19
N TRP A 61 19.99 -2.43 3.56
CA TRP A 61 19.53 -2.39 2.17
C TRP A 61 20.70 -2.36 1.20
N LYS A 62 20.58 -3.10 0.11
CA LYS A 62 21.44 -3.01 -1.07
C LYS A 62 20.58 -2.78 -2.31
N GLY A 63 20.46 -1.53 -2.70
CA GLY A 63 19.45 -1.13 -3.70
C GLY A 63 18.04 -1.48 -3.20
N ASP A 64 17.28 -2.20 -3.99
CA ASP A 64 15.90 -2.61 -3.67
C ASP A 64 15.80 -3.85 -2.76
N TYR A 65 16.94 -4.43 -2.33
CA TYR A 65 17.00 -5.69 -1.59
C TYR A 65 17.45 -5.47 -0.14
N TYR A 66 16.81 -6.14 0.80
CA TYR A 66 17.21 -6.12 2.21
C TYR A 66 17.93 -7.41 2.61
N LEU A 67 19.08 -7.26 3.27
CA LEU A 67 19.84 -8.36 3.87
C LEU A 67 19.52 -8.42 5.35
N LYS A 68 19.00 -9.56 5.80
CA LYS A 68 18.59 -9.80 7.21
C LYS A 68 19.78 -9.95 8.14
N SER A 69 19.52 -10.14 9.43
CA SER A 69 20.57 -10.32 10.47
C SER A 69 21.44 -11.56 10.22
N ASP A 70 20.90 -12.59 9.54
CA ASP A 70 21.64 -13.80 9.15
C ASP A 70 22.37 -13.64 7.80
N GLY A 71 22.24 -12.45 7.15
CA GLY A 71 22.82 -12.14 5.85
C GLY A 71 21.98 -12.58 4.65
N LYS A 72 20.89 -13.31 4.87
CA LYS A 72 20.01 -13.74 3.78
C LYS A 72 19.19 -12.58 3.24
N MET A 73 18.96 -12.57 1.94
CA MET A 73 18.03 -11.63 1.31
C MET A 73 16.60 -11.90 1.79
N ALA A 74 15.91 -10.87 2.25
CA ALA A 74 14.50 -10.91 2.60
C ALA A 74 13.63 -11.21 1.38
N ARG A 75 12.54 -11.99 1.56
CA ARG A 75 11.60 -12.35 0.48
C ARG A 75 10.20 -12.57 1.04
N ASN A 76 9.20 -11.99 0.37
CA ASN A 76 7.78 -12.11 0.71
C ASN A 76 7.49 -11.82 2.19
N GLU A 77 8.12 -10.78 2.72
CA GLU A 77 8.02 -10.38 4.13
C GLU A 77 8.06 -8.85 4.30
N TRP A 78 7.60 -8.39 5.44
CA TRP A 78 7.73 -6.99 5.84
C TRP A 78 9.12 -6.72 6.42
N VAL A 79 9.72 -5.63 5.97
CA VAL A 79 10.95 -5.07 6.50
C VAL A 79 10.66 -3.64 6.94
N SER A 80 10.36 -3.45 8.22
CA SER A 80 9.88 -2.16 8.74
C SER A 80 8.66 -1.65 7.95
N GLU A 81 8.75 -0.54 7.25
CA GLU A 81 7.67 0.08 6.46
C GLU A 81 7.61 -0.42 5.01
N TYR A 82 8.48 -1.33 4.61
CA TYR A 82 8.57 -1.86 3.25
C TYR A 82 8.07 -3.30 3.19
N PHE A 83 7.43 -3.68 2.11
CA PHE A 83 7.17 -5.08 1.81
C PHE A 83 8.08 -5.54 0.67
N VAL A 84 8.87 -6.59 0.89
CA VAL A 84 9.69 -7.21 -0.16
C VAL A 84 8.93 -8.38 -0.79
N GLY A 85 8.94 -8.41 -2.12
CA GLY A 85 8.26 -9.44 -2.91
C GLY A 85 9.02 -10.78 -2.94
N TYR A 86 8.48 -11.72 -3.70
CA TYR A 86 9.11 -13.03 -3.90
C TYR A 86 10.45 -12.96 -4.63
N ASP A 87 10.66 -11.91 -5.44
CA ASP A 87 11.94 -11.63 -6.12
C ASP A 87 12.96 -10.95 -5.20
N GLY A 88 12.58 -10.59 -3.97
CA GLY A 88 13.40 -9.92 -2.96
C GLY A 88 13.41 -8.39 -3.07
N ARG A 89 12.81 -7.80 -4.10
CA ARG A 89 12.70 -6.34 -4.22
C ARG A 89 11.55 -5.83 -3.38
N TYR A 90 11.70 -4.64 -2.79
CA TYR A 90 10.54 -3.99 -2.20
C TYR A 90 9.56 -3.53 -3.29
N VAL A 91 8.27 -3.63 -2.99
CA VAL A 91 7.20 -3.29 -3.92
C VAL A 91 6.77 -1.83 -3.75
N ARG A 92 6.20 -1.23 -4.81
CA ARG A 92 5.79 0.18 -4.87
C ARG A 92 4.43 0.29 -5.54
N ASP A 93 3.72 1.40 -5.27
CA ASP A 93 2.44 1.76 -5.88
C ASP A 93 1.45 0.59 -5.93
N THR A 94 1.36 -0.15 -4.81
CA THR A 94 0.56 -1.38 -4.77
C THR A 94 -0.02 -1.68 -3.40
N TRP A 95 -1.08 -2.47 -3.41
CA TRP A 95 -1.70 -3.00 -2.20
C TRP A 95 -1.06 -4.29 -1.74
N LYS A 96 -0.88 -4.41 -0.42
CA LYS A 96 -0.49 -5.65 0.24
C LYS A 96 -1.40 -5.91 1.43
N GLY A 97 -2.43 -6.71 1.21
CA GLY A 97 -3.50 -6.86 2.18
C GLY A 97 -4.18 -5.52 2.45
N ASP A 98 -4.26 -5.13 3.71
CA ASP A 98 -4.88 -3.89 4.15
C ASP A 98 -3.99 -2.64 4.00
N TYR A 99 -2.78 -2.78 3.49
CA TYR A 99 -1.76 -1.73 3.41
C TYR A 99 -1.48 -1.31 1.99
N TYR A 100 -1.16 -0.05 1.79
CA TYR A 100 -0.70 0.48 0.50
C TYR A 100 0.77 0.91 0.59
N LEU A 101 1.58 0.46 -0.36
CA LEU A 101 2.98 0.90 -0.52
C LEU A 101 2.99 2.02 -1.57
N ASN A 102 3.49 3.20 -1.17
CA ASN A 102 3.57 4.38 -2.04
C ASN A 102 4.68 4.25 -3.11
N SER A 103 4.90 5.29 -3.89
CA SER A 103 5.95 5.33 -4.94
C SER A 103 7.36 5.11 -4.40
N ASP A 104 7.61 5.44 -3.13
CA ASP A 104 8.91 5.19 -2.46
C ASP A 104 9.00 3.78 -1.87
N GLY A 105 7.94 2.98 -2.00
CA GLY A 105 7.82 1.64 -1.41
C GLY A 105 7.48 1.63 0.07
N LYS A 106 7.26 2.80 0.69
CA LYS A 106 6.89 2.90 2.10
C LYS A 106 5.40 2.70 2.31
N MET A 107 5.05 2.08 3.43
CA MET A 107 3.66 1.95 3.89
C MET A 107 3.03 3.34 4.05
N ALA A 108 1.94 3.59 3.34
CA ALA A 108 1.14 4.80 3.45
C ALA A 108 0.45 4.88 4.81
N ARG A 109 0.44 6.06 5.46
CA ARG A 109 -0.21 6.32 6.75
C ARG A 109 -0.82 7.71 6.78
N ASN A 110 -1.95 7.86 7.48
CA ASN A 110 -2.64 9.14 7.65
C ASN A 110 -2.81 9.90 6.33
N GLN A 111 -3.19 9.21 5.26
CA GLN A 111 -3.33 9.82 3.95
C GLN A 111 -4.37 9.14 3.08
N TRP A 112 -4.87 9.90 2.13
CA TRP A 112 -5.75 9.44 1.08
C TRP A 112 -4.96 8.72 -0.01
N VAL A 113 -5.55 7.64 -0.52
CA VAL A 113 -5.03 6.88 -1.68
C VAL A 113 -6.16 6.59 -2.64
N TYR A 114 -6.01 7.00 -3.88
CA TYR A 114 -6.90 6.59 -4.96
C TYR A 114 -6.40 5.31 -5.61
N SER A 115 -7.19 4.27 -5.54
CA SER A 115 -6.89 3.01 -6.21
C SER A 115 -7.41 3.01 -7.64
N LYS A 116 -6.51 3.03 -8.62
CA LYS A 116 -6.88 2.90 -10.04
C LYS A 116 -7.54 1.55 -10.35
N PHE A 117 -7.17 0.51 -9.63
CA PHE A 117 -7.72 -0.83 -9.81
C PHE A 117 -9.18 -0.91 -9.35
N TYR A 118 -9.47 -0.38 -8.13
CA TYR A 118 -10.82 -0.39 -7.55
C TYR A 118 -11.63 0.86 -7.94
N GLN A 119 -11.02 1.83 -8.62
CA GLN A 119 -11.62 3.11 -9.01
C GLN A 119 -12.29 3.84 -7.84
N ASN A 120 -11.64 3.80 -6.68
CA ASN A 120 -12.19 4.38 -5.46
C ASN A 120 -11.10 4.96 -4.56
N TRP A 121 -11.52 5.87 -3.66
CA TRP A 121 -10.69 6.47 -2.64
C TRP A 121 -10.69 5.64 -1.36
N TYR A 122 -9.53 5.55 -0.73
CA TYR A 122 -9.29 4.96 0.57
C TYR A 122 -8.59 5.96 1.47
N TYR A 123 -8.75 5.81 2.77
CA TYR A 123 -7.93 6.51 3.74
C TYR A 123 -7.13 5.52 4.57
N LEU A 124 -5.81 5.68 4.61
CA LEU A 124 -4.90 4.87 5.42
C LEU A 124 -4.77 5.52 6.79
N GLY A 125 -5.10 4.77 7.83
CA GLY A 125 -5.00 5.23 9.21
C GLY A 125 -3.57 5.34 9.72
N LYS A 126 -3.42 5.67 10.98
CA LYS A 126 -2.11 5.78 11.66
C LYS A 126 -1.33 4.45 11.67
N ASP A 127 -2.04 3.33 11.73
CA ASP A 127 -1.47 1.98 11.69
C ASP A 127 -1.11 1.50 10.28
N GLY A 128 -1.44 2.30 9.25
CA GLY A 128 -1.22 2.01 7.83
C GLY A 128 -2.32 1.18 7.19
N LYS A 129 -3.34 0.74 7.92
CA LYS A 129 -4.48 0.02 7.35
C LYS A 129 -5.52 1.00 6.83
N TYR A 130 -6.20 0.61 5.75
CA TYR A 130 -7.32 1.42 5.28
C TYR A 130 -8.53 1.31 6.23
N LEU A 131 -9.27 2.42 6.36
CA LEU A 131 -10.46 2.50 7.21
C LEU A 131 -11.62 1.71 6.62
N ARG A 132 -12.48 1.13 7.48
CA ARG A 132 -13.68 0.35 7.11
C ARG A 132 -14.82 0.61 8.09
N ASN A 133 -16.05 0.64 7.56
CA ASN A 133 -17.28 0.78 8.34
C ASN A 133 -17.22 1.93 9.35
N GLN A 134 -16.60 3.05 8.98
CA GLN A 134 -16.43 4.17 9.91
C GLN A 134 -16.33 5.52 9.21
N TRP A 135 -16.61 6.54 9.98
CA TRP A 135 -16.37 7.92 9.62
C TRP A 135 -14.92 8.31 9.88
N HIS A 136 -14.38 9.13 9.01
CA HIS A 136 -13.16 9.89 9.22
C HIS A 136 -13.42 11.31 8.71
N ASP A 137 -13.43 12.25 9.64
CA ASP A 137 -13.93 13.59 9.39
C ASP A 137 -15.35 13.57 8.77
N ASP A 138 -15.53 14.16 7.61
CA ASP A 138 -16.82 14.19 6.90
C ASP A 138 -17.02 13.02 5.91
N TYR A 139 -16.11 12.05 5.85
CA TYR A 139 -16.14 10.96 4.89
C TYR A 139 -16.46 9.63 5.57
N TYR A 140 -17.26 8.80 4.91
CA TYR A 140 -17.55 7.44 5.39
C TYR A 140 -16.92 6.40 4.48
N PHE A 141 -16.34 5.38 5.09
CA PHE A 141 -15.76 4.22 4.40
C PHE A 141 -16.60 2.98 4.66
N ASP A 142 -16.98 2.30 3.58
CA ASP A 142 -17.78 1.07 3.67
C ASP A 142 -16.96 -0.13 4.19
N ARG A 143 -17.58 -1.32 4.18
CA ARG A 143 -16.91 -2.56 4.62
C ARG A 143 -15.70 -2.94 3.78
N ASN A 144 -15.63 -2.49 2.52
CA ASN A 144 -14.52 -2.74 1.61
C ASN A 144 -13.44 -1.65 1.71
N GLY A 145 -13.69 -0.60 2.52
CA GLY A 145 -12.82 0.56 2.65
C GLY A 145 -13.02 1.62 1.57
N TYR A 146 -14.07 1.51 0.76
CA TYR A 146 -14.38 2.50 -0.27
C TYR A 146 -15.00 3.75 0.34
N MET A 147 -14.51 4.91 -0.05
CA MET A 147 -15.20 6.16 0.24
C MET A 147 -16.55 6.17 -0.48
N VAL A 148 -17.63 6.27 0.28
CA VAL A 148 -18.97 6.29 -0.30
C VAL A 148 -19.38 7.70 -0.74
N THR A 149 -20.28 7.78 -1.73
CA THR A 149 -20.81 9.03 -2.26
C THR A 149 -22.31 8.89 -2.56
N ASN A 150 -23.04 10.01 -2.60
CA ASN A 150 -24.46 10.07 -2.99
C ASN A 150 -25.34 9.04 -2.26
N THR A 151 -25.17 8.89 -0.95
CA THR A 151 -25.92 7.89 -0.20
C THR A 151 -26.17 8.27 1.26
N TRP A 152 -27.19 7.65 1.85
CA TRP A 152 -27.46 7.74 3.27
C TRP A 152 -26.63 6.74 4.06
N ILE A 153 -26.03 7.26 5.15
CA ILE A 153 -25.41 6.43 6.19
C ILE A 153 -26.18 6.70 7.48
N TYR A 154 -27.16 5.85 7.74
CA TYR A 154 -28.16 6.06 8.80
C TYR A 154 -28.88 7.41 8.65
N GLU A 155 -28.68 8.32 9.58
CA GLU A 155 -29.33 9.65 9.63
C GLU A 155 -28.53 10.75 8.90
N ARG A 156 -27.43 10.41 8.22
CA ARG A 156 -26.53 11.35 7.54
C ARG A 156 -26.45 11.07 6.04
N TYR A 157 -26.32 12.11 5.28
CA TYR A 157 -26.16 11.99 3.82
C TYR A 157 -24.75 12.35 3.40
N VAL A 158 -24.17 11.50 2.55
CA VAL A 158 -22.86 11.74 1.91
C VAL A 158 -23.11 12.19 0.47
N LYS A 159 -22.56 13.37 0.13
CA LYS A 159 -22.73 14.00 -1.19
C LYS A 159 -21.86 13.35 -2.28
N ALA A 160 -21.96 13.87 -3.51
CA ALA A 160 -21.20 13.41 -4.67
C ALA A 160 -19.67 13.55 -4.49
N ASP A 161 -19.23 14.54 -3.71
CA ASP A 161 -17.83 14.77 -3.37
C ASP A 161 -17.33 13.91 -2.19
N GLY A 162 -18.18 13.03 -1.66
CA GLY A 162 -17.90 12.18 -0.52
C GLY A 162 -18.09 12.85 0.85
N LYS A 163 -18.38 14.15 0.89
CA LYS A 163 -18.54 14.87 2.17
C LYS A 163 -19.93 14.72 2.76
N MET A 164 -19.99 14.62 4.07
CA MET A 164 -21.23 14.68 4.84
C MET A 164 -21.94 16.02 4.60
N ALA A 165 -23.22 15.97 4.24
CA ALA A 165 -24.06 17.16 4.13
C ALA A 165 -24.30 17.78 5.51
N ARG A 166 -24.22 19.13 5.61
CA ARG A 166 -24.43 19.89 6.84
C ARG A 166 -25.08 21.25 6.55
N ASN A 167 -26.04 21.63 7.37
CA ASN A 167 -26.76 22.93 7.26
C ASN A 167 -27.35 23.18 5.85
N GLU A 168 -27.81 22.13 5.20
CA GLU A 168 -28.31 22.19 3.83
C GLU A 168 -29.48 21.23 3.60
N TRP A 169 -30.27 21.52 2.57
CA TRP A 169 -31.34 20.65 2.10
C TRP A 169 -30.82 19.67 1.09
N ILE A 170 -31.17 18.40 1.25
CA ILE A 170 -30.86 17.30 0.31
C ILE A 170 -32.17 16.72 -0.22
N TYR A 171 -32.28 16.62 -1.53
CA TYR A 171 -33.35 15.86 -2.18
C TYR A 171 -32.92 14.42 -2.38
N ASP A 172 -33.71 13.49 -1.83
CA ASP A 172 -33.50 12.06 -2.09
C ASP A 172 -34.42 11.62 -3.23
N PRO A 173 -33.88 11.25 -4.41
CA PRO A 173 -34.68 10.81 -5.54
C PRO A 173 -35.35 9.45 -5.33
N ASN A 174 -34.86 8.63 -4.40
CA ASN A 174 -35.39 7.28 -4.16
C ASN A 174 -36.76 7.32 -3.47
N ASP A 175 -36.90 8.20 -2.49
CA ASP A 175 -38.18 8.41 -1.81
C ASP A 175 -38.90 9.69 -2.21
N LYS A 176 -38.31 10.45 -3.15
CA LYS A 176 -38.84 11.72 -3.68
C LYS A 176 -39.10 12.74 -2.56
N GLY A 177 -38.22 12.84 -1.59
CA GLY A 177 -38.35 13.69 -0.41
C GLY A 177 -37.19 14.64 -0.18
N TRP A 178 -37.49 15.78 0.48
CA TRP A 178 -36.48 16.72 0.95
C TRP A 178 -36.16 16.50 2.41
N TYR A 179 -34.87 16.54 2.76
CA TYR A 179 -34.34 16.40 4.10
C TYR A 179 -33.40 17.58 4.43
N TYR A 180 -33.52 18.14 5.60
CA TYR A 180 -32.57 19.16 6.07
C TYR A 180 -31.54 18.52 6.98
N LEU A 181 -30.27 18.59 6.59
CA LEU A 181 -29.14 18.12 7.39
C LEU A 181 -28.68 19.23 8.32
N LYS A 182 -28.70 18.96 9.64
CA LYS A 182 -28.25 19.91 10.66
C LYS A 182 -26.73 20.02 10.70
N ASN A 183 -26.22 20.89 11.57
CA ASN A 183 -24.79 21.08 11.74
C ASN A 183 -24.04 19.79 12.17
N ASP A 184 -24.71 18.87 12.89
CA ASP A 184 -24.16 17.57 13.29
C ASP A 184 -24.24 16.51 12.16
N GLY A 185 -24.71 16.90 11.00
CA GLY A 185 -24.87 16.04 9.82
C GLY A 185 -26.11 15.15 9.85
N LYS A 186 -26.91 15.13 10.93
CA LYS A 186 -28.14 14.36 11.00
C LYS A 186 -29.31 15.14 10.42
N TYR A 187 -30.23 14.45 9.75
CA TYR A 187 -31.43 15.14 9.29
C TYR A 187 -32.31 15.60 10.45
N ALA A 188 -32.98 16.75 10.26
CA ALA A 188 -33.94 17.29 11.20
C ALA A 188 -35.21 16.42 11.28
N ARG A 189 -35.87 16.40 12.44
CA ARG A 189 -37.14 15.66 12.66
C ARG A 189 -38.08 16.50 13.50
N SER A 190 -39.37 16.41 13.23
CA SER A 190 -40.45 17.00 14.02
C SER A 190 -40.18 18.48 14.42
N GLN A 191 -39.67 19.28 13.48
CA GLN A 191 -39.31 20.66 13.74
C GLN A 191 -39.43 21.57 12.52
N TRP A 192 -39.47 22.88 12.79
CA TRP A 192 -39.37 23.88 11.73
C TRP A 192 -37.91 24.15 11.36
N VAL A 193 -37.68 24.22 10.05
CA VAL A 193 -36.41 24.68 9.45
C VAL A 193 -36.76 25.89 8.58
N GLY A 194 -36.54 27.08 9.12
CA GLY A 194 -37.09 28.31 8.54
C GLY A 194 -38.63 28.23 8.47
N ARG A 195 -39.18 28.32 7.27
CA ARG A 195 -40.64 28.23 7.01
C ARG A 195 -41.16 26.81 6.69
N TYR A 196 -40.31 25.82 6.73
CA TYR A 196 -40.62 24.44 6.34
C TYR A 196 -40.67 23.52 7.57
N TYR A 197 -41.78 22.82 7.78
CA TYR A 197 -41.88 21.85 8.86
C TYR A 197 -41.43 20.49 8.36
N VAL A 198 -40.43 19.86 8.98
CA VAL A 198 -40.02 18.50 8.71
C VAL A 198 -40.72 17.52 9.66
N LYS A 199 -41.21 16.42 9.14
CA LYS A 199 -41.97 15.41 9.86
C LYS A 199 -41.05 14.56 10.76
N GLU A 200 -41.64 13.63 11.54
CA GLU A 200 -40.91 12.70 12.40
C GLU A 200 -39.90 11.84 11.61
N ASN A 201 -40.24 11.42 10.40
CA ASN A 201 -39.36 10.69 9.52
C ASN A 201 -38.29 11.56 8.84
N GLY A 202 -38.20 12.84 9.17
CA GLY A 202 -37.23 13.80 8.64
C GLY A 202 -37.62 14.42 7.30
N ARG A 203 -38.72 14.00 6.71
CA ARG A 203 -39.12 14.45 5.37
C ARG A 203 -39.91 15.75 5.43
N TRP A 204 -39.58 16.69 4.55
CA TRP A 204 -40.45 17.79 4.16
C TRP A 204 -41.20 17.38 2.90
N ASN A 205 -42.52 17.13 3.04
CA ASN A 205 -43.45 16.62 2.00
C ASN A 205 -43.02 15.43 1.18
#